data_e7d9e47743a895a73393efd4145b79e6
#
_entry.id   e7d9e47743a895a73393efd4145b79e6
#
_cell.length_a   1.000
_cell.length_b   1.000
_cell.length_c   1.000
_cell.angle_alpha   90.00
_cell.angle_beta   90.00
_cell.angle_gamma   90.00
#
_symmetry.space_group_name_H-M   'P 1'
#
loop_
_entity.id
_entity.type
_entity.pdbx_description
1 polymer ?
#
loop_
_entity_poly.entity_id
_entity_poly.type
_entity_poly.pdbx_seq_one_letter_code
_entity_poly.pdbx_strand_id
1 'polypeptide(L)'
;MTTIRPPAKRGHWLFSVNPHQYHWDTLFVKGKEMWRGAGTRPDAIRALKMVRKGDRVLCYHSAPERALYAIAEVSRDPYPDPHDLESKMLVADLRAMERLPRQVTLNELRENSLVRKLKFLKNVRLIISPVTEEEYQEILRMAGIVATPGVPLP
;
A
#
# COMPACT_ATOMS: atom_id res chain seq x y z
N MET A 1 -1.02 -7.40 -29.89
CA MET A 1 0.00 -6.63 -29.20
C MET A 1 -0.37 -6.45 -27.73
N THR A 2 0.52 -6.78 -26.86
CA THR A 2 0.25 -6.66 -25.45
C THR A 2 0.33 -5.20 -25.02
N THR A 3 -0.71 -4.72 -24.36
CA THR A 3 -0.67 -3.39 -23.75
C THR A 3 0.09 -3.50 -22.44
N ILE A 4 1.25 -2.88 -22.37
CA ILE A 4 2.04 -2.85 -21.16
C ILE A 4 2.04 -1.45 -20.59
N ARG A 5 1.98 -1.39 -19.27
CA ARG A 5 2.17 -0.15 -18.56
C ARG A 5 3.58 0.37 -18.85
N PRO A 6 3.74 1.68 -19.14
CA PRO A 6 5.07 2.23 -19.38
C PRO A 6 6.02 1.90 -18.22
N PRO A 7 7.28 1.49 -18.49
CA PRO A 7 8.21 1.08 -17.42
C PRO A 7 8.45 2.16 -16.36
N ALA A 8 8.35 3.44 -16.75
CA ALA A 8 8.58 4.55 -15.82
C ALA A 8 7.40 4.82 -14.89
N LYS A 9 6.21 4.28 -15.21
CA LYS A 9 5.00 4.52 -14.41
C LYS A 9 4.73 3.35 -13.49
N ARG A 10 5.10 3.52 -12.23
CA ARG A 10 4.68 2.59 -11.18
C ARG A 10 3.39 3.06 -10.55
N GLY A 11 2.61 2.12 -10.05
CA GLY A 11 1.39 2.43 -9.32
C GLY A 11 1.68 2.72 -7.85
N HIS A 12 0.70 3.31 -7.22
CA HIS A 12 0.74 3.61 -5.80
C HIS A 12 -0.56 3.12 -5.18
N TRP A 13 -0.45 2.47 -4.04
CA TRP A 13 -1.57 1.82 -3.39
C TRP A 13 -1.55 2.07 -1.90
N LEU A 14 -2.71 1.97 -1.28
CA LEU A 14 -2.84 1.92 0.16
C LEU A 14 -3.35 0.53 0.52
N PHE A 15 -2.60 -0.19 1.37
CA PHE A 15 -3.02 -1.49 1.90
C PHE A 15 -3.35 -1.30 3.37
N SER A 16 -4.57 -1.69 3.74
CA SER A 16 -5.08 -1.54 5.10
C SER A 16 -5.10 -2.89 5.81
N VAL A 17 -4.57 -2.95 7.01
CA VAL A 17 -4.62 -4.14 7.85
C VAL A 17 -5.10 -3.77 9.26
N ASN A 18 -5.69 -4.74 9.94
CA ASN A 18 -6.01 -4.61 11.35
C ASN A 18 -4.73 -4.92 12.14
N PRO A 19 -4.20 -3.98 12.92
CA PRO A 19 -2.92 -4.18 13.61
C PRO A 19 -2.95 -5.28 14.67
N HIS A 20 -4.13 -5.66 15.15
CA HIS A 20 -4.26 -6.78 16.08
C HIS A 20 -4.15 -8.13 15.39
N GLN A 21 -4.43 -8.19 14.08
CA GLN A 21 -4.31 -9.41 13.28
C GLN A 21 -2.96 -9.48 12.58
N TYR A 22 -2.49 -8.35 12.06
CA TYR A 22 -1.21 -8.24 11.39
C TYR A 22 -0.67 -6.83 11.54
N HIS A 23 0.44 -6.65 12.23
CA HIS A 23 1.09 -5.35 12.36
C HIS A 23 2.15 -5.23 11.26
N TRP A 24 2.19 -4.10 10.57
CA TRP A 24 3.16 -3.87 9.49
C TRP A 24 4.61 -4.02 9.95
N ASP A 25 4.89 -3.83 11.24
CA ASP A 25 6.23 -4.02 11.76
C ASP A 25 6.76 -5.44 11.52
N THR A 26 5.87 -6.42 11.44
CA THR A 26 6.22 -7.80 11.10
C THR A 26 6.93 -7.87 9.75
N LEU A 27 6.45 -7.11 8.76
CA LEU A 27 7.11 -7.03 7.46
C LEU A 27 8.53 -6.48 7.58
N PHE A 28 8.72 -5.47 8.43
CA PHE A 28 10.04 -4.84 8.60
C PHE A 28 11.02 -5.75 9.33
N VAL A 29 10.55 -6.53 10.30
CA VAL A 29 11.39 -7.52 10.97
C VAL A 29 11.85 -8.61 10.00
N LYS A 30 10.96 -9.05 9.12
CA LYS A 30 11.26 -10.08 8.13
C LYS A 30 11.98 -9.55 6.89
N GLY A 31 11.77 -8.29 6.55
CA GLY A 31 12.28 -7.65 5.34
C GLY A 31 11.40 -7.90 4.12
N LYS A 32 10.88 -9.10 3.98
CA LYS A 32 9.97 -9.51 2.87
C LYS A 32 8.90 -10.42 3.43
N GLU A 33 7.75 -10.42 2.80
CA GLU A 33 6.67 -11.32 3.18
C GLU A 33 5.68 -11.54 2.03
N MET A 34 5.15 -12.75 1.97
CA MET A 34 3.98 -13.04 1.15
C MET A 34 2.77 -12.49 1.90
N TRP A 35 2.21 -11.39 1.43
CA TRP A 35 1.08 -10.75 2.08
C TRP A 35 -0.23 -11.36 1.62
N ARG A 36 -1.06 -11.79 2.56
CA ARG A 36 -2.31 -12.50 2.32
C ARG A 36 -3.54 -11.71 2.75
N GLY A 37 -3.38 -10.42 2.99
CA GLY A 37 -4.42 -9.60 3.60
C GLY A 37 -5.65 -9.34 2.72
N ALA A 38 -5.56 -9.59 1.40
CA ALA A 38 -6.74 -9.46 0.54
C ALA A 38 -7.83 -10.49 0.89
N GLY A 39 -7.42 -11.65 1.42
CA GLY A 39 -8.34 -12.71 1.79
C GLY A 39 -9.21 -13.12 0.60
N THR A 40 -10.49 -13.38 0.87
CA THR A 40 -11.47 -13.77 -0.15
C THR A 40 -12.37 -12.62 -0.58
N ARG A 41 -12.06 -11.38 -0.18
CA ARG A 41 -12.90 -10.23 -0.53
C ARG A 41 -12.79 -9.93 -2.03
N PRO A 42 -13.94 -9.94 -2.75
CA PRO A 42 -13.92 -9.72 -4.21
C PRO A 42 -13.34 -8.36 -4.61
N ASP A 43 -13.62 -7.30 -3.86
CA ASP A 43 -13.10 -5.96 -4.18
C ASP A 43 -11.59 -5.90 -4.00
N ALA A 44 -11.05 -6.54 -2.96
CA ALA A 44 -9.62 -6.59 -2.72
C ALA A 44 -8.91 -7.41 -3.79
N ILE A 45 -9.47 -8.54 -4.18
CA ILE A 45 -8.92 -9.40 -5.23
C ILE A 45 -8.90 -8.65 -6.56
N ARG A 46 -9.98 -7.93 -6.90
CA ARG A 46 -10.01 -7.13 -8.14
C ARG A 46 -8.93 -6.05 -8.13
N ALA A 47 -8.77 -5.36 -7.01
CA ALA A 47 -7.74 -4.33 -6.89
C ALA A 47 -6.34 -4.95 -7.00
N LEU A 48 -6.12 -6.08 -6.34
CA LEU A 48 -4.82 -6.76 -6.34
C LEU A 48 -4.40 -7.19 -7.75
N LYS A 49 -5.37 -7.53 -8.62
CA LYS A 49 -5.08 -7.87 -10.02
C LYS A 49 -4.48 -6.70 -10.80
N MET A 50 -4.66 -5.48 -10.34
CA MET A 50 -4.12 -4.28 -10.98
C MET A 50 -2.74 -3.89 -10.43
N VAL A 51 -2.33 -4.47 -9.33
CA VAL A 51 -1.04 -4.21 -8.70
C VAL A 51 0.07 -4.88 -9.51
N ARG A 52 1.23 -4.24 -9.61
CA ARG A 52 2.37 -4.75 -10.38
C ARG A 52 3.65 -4.63 -9.59
N LYS A 53 4.60 -5.50 -9.91
CA LYS A 53 5.96 -5.42 -9.38
C LYS A 53 6.50 -4.00 -9.53
N GLY A 54 7.11 -3.50 -8.48
CA GLY A 54 7.67 -2.14 -8.45
C GLY A 54 6.71 -1.09 -7.89
N ASP A 55 5.43 -1.42 -7.78
CA ASP A 55 4.46 -0.50 -7.20
C ASP A 55 4.78 -0.22 -5.73
N ARG A 56 4.41 0.97 -5.28
CA ARG A 56 4.58 1.39 -3.89
C ARG A 56 3.30 1.16 -3.11
N VAL A 57 3.46 0.79 -1.85
CA VAL A 57 2.35 0.52 -0.94
C VAL A 57 2.49 1.40 0.28
N LEU A 58 1.48 2.23 0.53
CA LEU A 58 1.33 2.93 1.79
C LEU A 58 0.66 1.97 2.76
N CYS A 59 1.37 1.62 3.82
CA CYS A 59 0.94 0.63 4.79
C CYS A 59 0.11 1.30 5.89
N TYR A 60 -1.18 1.01 5.91
CA TYR A 60 -2.14 1.63 6.83
C TYR A 60 -2.59 0.64 7.90
N HIS A 61 -2.68 1.12 9.13
CA HIS A 61 -3.28 0.39 10.24
C HIS A 61 -4.69 0.93 10.50
N SER A 62 -5.69 0.07 10.49
CA SER A 62 -7.04 0.44 10.88
C SER A 62 -7.13 0.66 12.41
N ALA A 63 -8.34 0.77 12.95
CA ALA A 63 -8.51 1.05 14.37
C ALA A 63 -7.68 0.10 15.25
N PRO A 64 -7.10 0.56 16.35
CA PRO A 64 -7.29 1.88 16.94
C PRO A 64 -6.40 2.98 16.36
N GLU A 65 -5.29 2.62 15.69
CA GLU A 65 -4.30 3.60 15.23
C GLU A 65 -4.86 4.55 14.17
N ARG A 66 -5.57 4.03 13.16
CA ARG A 66 -6.08 4.78 12.02
C ARG A 66 -5.03 5.72 11.44
N ALA A 67 -3.92 5.14 11.00
CA ALA A 67 -2.77 5.91 10.53
C ALA A 67 -1.93 5.12 9.53
N LEU A 68 -1.29 5.87 8.62
CA LEU A 68 -0.25 5.33 7.75
C LEU A 68 1.04 5.17 8.56
N TYR A 69 1.67 4.03 8.40
CA TYR A 69 2.80 3.60 9.23
C TYR A 69 4.11 3.51 8.46
N ALA A 70 4.06 3.02 7.22
CA ALA A 70 5.27 2.65 6.49
C ALA A 70 5.03 2.61 4.99
N ILE A 71 6.12 2.45 4.24
CA ILE A 71 6.13 2.24 2.80
C ILE A 71 6.71 0.87 2.52
N ALA A 72 6.07 0.13 1.62
CA ALA A 72 6.57 -1.13 1.10
C ALA A 72 6.61 -1.08 -0.42
N GLU A 73 7.30 -2.05 -1.00
CA GLU A 73 7.36 -2.23 -2.45
C GLU A 73 6.81 -3.59 -2.81
N VAL A 74 6.03 -3.64 -3.88
CA VAL A 74 5.60 -4.91 -4.46
C VAL A 74 6.80 -5.52 -5.18
N SER A 75 7.29 -6.65 -4.71
CA SER A 75 8.50 -7.27 -5.25
C SER A 75 8.23 -8.33 -6.31
N ARG A 76 6.96 -8.68 -6.52
CA ARG A 76 6.51 -9.65 -7.51
C ARG A 76 5.05 -9.36 -7.87
N ASP A 77 4.69 -9.53 -9.15
CA ASP A 77 3.29 -9.42 -9.56
C ASP A 77 2.43 -10.38 -8.72
N PRO A 78 1.23 -9.96 -8.31
CA PRO A 78 0.35 -10.84 -7.52
C PRO A 78 0.10 -12.19 -8.21
N TYR A 79 -0.06 -13.23 -7.41
CA TYR A 79 -0.22 -14.59 -7.89
C TYR A 79 -1.15 -15.38 -6.97
N PRO A 80 -1.68 -16.52 -7.45
CA PRO A 80 -2.53 -17.36 -6.61
C PRO A 80 -1.78 -17.85 -5.38
N ASP A 81 -2.48 -17.89 -4.24
CA ASP A 81 -1.91 -18.38 -3.00
C ASP A 81 -1.47 -19.85 -3.18
N PRO A 82 -0.17 -20.15 -3.10
CA PRO A 82 0.31 -21.51 -3.32
C PRO A 82 -0.11 -22.49 -2.22
N HIS A 83 -0.54 -21.98 -1.08
CA HIS A 83 -1.00 -22.80 0.04
C HIS A 83 -2.50 -23.06 0.01
N ASP A 84 -3.22 -22.41 -0.90
CA ASP A 84 -4.66 -22.55 -0.99
C ASP A 84 -5.15 -22.22 -2.40
N LEU A 85 -4.78 -23.07 -3.36
CA LEU A 85 -5.12 -22.84 -4.77
C LEU A 85 -6.62 -22.93 -5.03
N GLU A 86 -7.35 -23.67 -4.23
CA GLU A 86 -8.80 -23.85 -4.42
C GLU A 86 -9.60 -22.60 -4.07
N SER A 87 -9.12 -21.79 -3.13
CA SER A 87 -9.82 -20.59 -2.70
C SER A 87 -9.76 -19.45 -3.71
N LYS A 88 -8.88 -19.53 -4.71
CA LYS A 88 -8.63 -18.48 -5.72
C LYS A 88 -8.13 -17.17 -5.09
N MET A 89 -7.62 -17.24 -3.88
CA MET A 89 -7.01 -16.06 -3.24
C MET A 89 -5.75 -15.65 -3.98
N LEU A 90 -5.54 -14.34 -4.06
CA LEU A 90 -4.30 -13.77 -4.56
C LEU A 90 -3.46 -13.26 -3.40
N VAL A 91 -2.17 -13.37 -3.55
CA VAL A 91 -1.18 -12.84 -2.60
C VAL A 91 -0.23 -11.90 -3.32
N ALA A 92 0.41 -11.03 -2.56
CA ALA A 92 1.41 -10.12 -3.06
C ALA A 92 2.68 -10.28 -2.24
N ASP A 93 3.82 -10.40 -2.92
CA ASP A 93 5.10 -10.35 -2.23
C ASP A 93 5.46 -8.90 -1.99
N LEU A 94 5.66 -8.55 -0.74
CA LEU A 94 6.01 -7.20 -0.32
C LEU A 94 7.40 -7.18 0.26
N ARG A 95 8.14 -6.11 -0.02
CA ARG A 95 9.44 -5.82 0.56
C ARG A 95 9.32 -4.55 1.40
N ALA A 96 9.82 -4.61 2.62
CA ALA A 96 9.87 -3.44 3.48
C ALA A 96 10.79 -2.38 2.88
N MET A 97 10.34 -1.14 2.83
CA MET A 97 11.17 -0.02 2.35
C MET A 97 11.55 0.91 3.48
N GLU A 98 10.58 1.55 4.08
CA GLU A 98 10.83 2.59 5.07
C GLU A 98 9.64 2.75 6.01
N ARG A 99 9.91 2.77 7.32
CA ARG A 99 8.92 3.24 8.28
C ARG A 99 8.82 4.75 8.14
N LEU A 100 7.60 5.29 8.18
CA LEU A 100 7.43 6.74 8.07
C LEU A 100 8.07 7.43 9.29
N PRO A 101 8.83 8.49 9.08
CA PRO A 101 9.39 9.28 10.19
C PRO A 101 8.32 9.76 11.15
N ARG A 102 7.16 10.08 10.62
CA ARG A 102 5.96 10.44 11.38
C ARG A 102 4.76 9.73 10.75
N GLN A 103 3.96 9.10 11.58
CA GLN A 103 2.72 8.49 11.09
C GLN A 103 1.77 9.59 10.62
N VAL A 104 0.99 9.29 9.59
CA VAL A 104 -0.01 10.21 9.06
C VAL A 104 -1.39 9.65 9.39
N THR A 105 -2.13 10.36 10.22
CA THR A 105 -3.43 9.90 10.70
C THR A 105 -4.52 10.07 9.66
N LEU A 106 -5.60 9.30 9.81
CA LEU A 106 -6.78 9.41 8.97
C LEU A 106 -7.34 10.84 8.99
N ASN A 107 -7.40 11.45 10.19
CA ASN A 107 -7.89 12.82 10.32
C ASN A 107 -7.01 13.81 9.58
N GLU A 108 -5.69 13.65 9.65
CA GLU A 108 -4.78 14.51 8.90
C GLU A 108 -4.99 14.38 7.38
N LEU A 109 -5.23 13.16 6.90
CA LEU A 109 -5.52 12.97 5.48
C LEU A 109 -6.80 13.70 5.07
N ARG A 110 -7.84 13.63 5.90
CA ARG A 110 -9.12 14.29 5.62
C ARG A 110 -9.02 15.81 5.61
N GLU A 111 -8.12 16.37 6.38
CA GLU A 111 -7.93 17.81 6.50
C GLU A 111 -7.00 18.39 5.43
N ASN A 112 -6.25 17.54 4.74
CA ASN A 112 -5.30 18.00 3.74
C ASN A 112 -5.98 18.24 2.40
N SER A 113 -5.79 19.45 1.85
CA SER A 113 -6.49 19.87 0.62
C SER A 113 -6.09 19.05 -0.61
N LEU A 114 -4.88 18.46 -0.62
CA LEU A 114 -4.39 17.68 -1.77
C LEU A 114 -4.79 16.22 -1.70
N VAL A 115 -4.97 15.66 -0.50
CA VAL A 115 -5.27 14.23 -0.34
C VAL A 115 -6.67 13.92 0.15
N ARG A 116 -7.48 14.92 0.49
CA ARG A 116 -8.84 14.70 0.98
C ARG A 116 -9.75 14.00 -0.02
N LYS A 117 -9.35 13.94 -1.30
CA LYS A 117 -10.08 13.23 -2.36
C LYS A 117 -9.60 11.80 -2.54
N LEU A 118 -8.65 11.36 -1.74
CA LEU A 118 -8.13 10.00 -1.76
C LEU A 118 -9.30 9.00 -1.71
N LYS A 119 -9.28 8.03 -2.61
CA LYS A 119 -10.39 7.09 -2.73
C LYS A 119 -10.65 6.33 -1.43
N PHE A 120 -9.59 5.97 -0.71
CA PHE A 120 -9.69 5.30 0.57
C PHE A 120 -10.56 6.07 1.58
N LEU A 121 -10.51 7.40 1.55
CA LEU A 121 -11.27 8.23 2.51
C LEU A 121 -12.78 8.14 2.30
N LYS A 122 -13.22 7.74 1.11
CA LYS A 122 -14.64 7.54 0.81
C LYS A 122 -15.16 6.21 1.34
N ASN A 123 -14.27 5.25 1.56
CA ASN A 123 -14.61 3.94 2.10
C ASN A 123 -13.40 3.34 2.81
N VAL A 124 -13.27 3.64 4.09
CA VAL A 124 -12.14 3.20 4.90
C VAL A 124 -12.15 1.70 5.23
N ARG A 125 -13.16 0.98 4.75
CA ARG A 125 -13.20 -0.48 4.86
C ARG A 125 -12.47 -1.18 3.72
N LEU A 126 -12.03 -0.43 2.70
CA LEU A 126 -11.23 -1.00 1.63
C LEU A 126 -9.92 -1.55 2.19
N ILE A 127 -9.54 -2.74 1.74
CA ILE A 127 -8.27 -3.35 2.10
C ILE A 127 -7.18 -2.83 1.18
N ILE A 128 -7.51 -2.65 -0.10
CA ILE A 128 -6.59 -2.15 -1.13
C ILE A 128 -7.28 -0.99 -1.85
N SER A 129 -6.61 0.13 -1.93
CA SER A 129 -7.14 1.32 -2.58
C SER A 129 -6.05 2.00 -3.41
N PRO A 130 -6.39 2.47 -4.61
CA PRO A 130 -5.42 3.20 -5.42
C PRO A 130 -5.12 4.57 -4.83
N VAL A 131 -3.90 5.03 -5.09
CA VAL A 131 -3.40 6.34 -4.68
C VAL A 131 -2.78 6.98 -5.91
N THR A 132 -3.07 8.25 -6.17
CA THR A 132 -2.42 8.94 -7.28
C THR A 132 -0.99 9.30 -6.89
N GLU A 133 -0.16 9.57 -7.91
CA GLU A 133 1.21 9.98 -7.65
C GLU A 133 1.27 11.27 -6.83
N GLU A 134 0.42 12.24 -7.14
CA GLU A 134 0.37 13.50 -6.39
C GLU A 134 -0.03 13.27 -4.93
N GLU A 135 -1.01 12.42 -4.71
CA GLU A 135 -1.43 12.05 -3.35
C GLU A 135 -0.30 11.36 -2.60
N TYR A 136 0.39 10.46 -3.28
CA TYR A 136 1.52 9.74 -2.70
C TYR A 136 2.62 10.69 -2.27
N GLN A 137 3.01 11.62 -3.15
CA GLN A 137 4.06 12.58 -2.86
C GLN A 137 3.68 13.50 -1.69
N GLU A 138 2.44 13.95 -1.65
CA GLU A 138 1.96 14.79 -0.54
C GLU A 138 1.96 14.03 0.78
N ILE A 139 1.56 12.77 0.76
CA ILE A 139 1.59 11.93 1.96
C ILE A 139 3.03 11.76 2.47
N LEU A 140 3.99 11.56 1.58
CA LEU A 140 5.39 11.49 1.98
C LEU A 140 5.84 12.79 2.65
N ARG A 141 5.44 13.93 2.08
CA ARG A 141 5.74 15.24 2.67
C ARG A 141 5.13 15.35 4.07
N MET A 142 3.87 14.95 4.24
CA MET A 142 3.18 14.97 5.54
C MET A 142 3.89 14.09 6.56
N ALA A 143 4.47 13.00 6.10
CA ALA A 143 5.21 12.06 6.96
C ALA A 143 6.62 12.54 7.31
N GLY A 144 7.06 13.65 6.76
CA GLY A 144 8.39 14.19 7.02
C GLY A 144 9.48 13.64 6.12
N ILE A 145 9.12 13.01 5.01
CA ILE A 145 10.10 12.56 4.01
C ILE A 145 10.37 13.73 3.08
N VAL A 146 11.62 14.21 3.11
CA VAL A 146 12.03 15.38 2.36
C VAL A 146 12.73 14.95 1.09
N ALA A 147 12.38 15.59 -0.05
CA ALA A 147 13.09 15.36 -1.29
C ALA A 147 14.52 15.85 -1.17
N THR A 148 15.48 14.98 -1.53
CA THR A 148 16.90 15.31 -1.54
C THR A 148 17.38 15.28 -2.99
N PRO A 149 18.06 16.32 -3.48
CA PRO A 149 18.58 16.33 -4.85
C PRO A 149 19.43 15.09 -5.13
N GLY A 150 19.14 14.41 -6.24
CA GLY A 150 19.88 13.22 -6.64
C GLY A 150 19.47 11.92 -5.92
N VAL A 151 18.54 11.98 -4.97
CA VAL A 151 18.04 10.81 -4.26
C VAL A 151 16.56 10.64 -4.58
N PRO A 152 16.15 9.52 -5.21
CA PRO A 152 14.72 9.28 -5.49
C PRO A 152 13.92 9.16 -4.21
N LEU A 153 12.66 9.60 -4.26
CA LEU A 153 11.72 9.33 -3.17
C LEU A 153 11.43 7.82 -3.10
N PRO A 154 11.17 7.30 -1.89
CA PRO A 154 10.79 5.90 -1.71
C PRO A 154 9.56 5.52 -2.49
#